data_7f57037f7bc896bd871db46236caaf43
#
_entry.id   7f57037f7bc896bd871db46236caaf43
#
_cell.length_a   1.000
_cell.length_b   1.000
_cell.length_c   1.000
_cell.angle_alpha   90.00
_cell.angle_beta   90.00
_cell.angle_gamma   90.00
#
_symmetry.space_group_name_H-M   'P 1'
#
loop_
_entity.id
_entity.type
_entity.pdbx_description
1 polymer ?
#
loop_
_entity_poly.entity_id
_entity_poly.type
_entity_poly.pdbx_seq_one_letter_code
_entity_poly.pdbx_strand_id
1 'polypeptide(L)'
;MNKVEGIILDWAGTAVDFGCFAPVNVFVDIFKNAGLDVTTEEARAPMGMLKIDHIRAMLTMPRISSLWEEQYGRPFNEEDVEKLYAEFEPALMMSLADYTDPIPGVTETVEALRNRGLKIGSTTGYTDTMMEVVTANALKKGYGPDFHVTPDATHSIGRPYPYMIYQNMEKLKLAASWKVVKVGDTISDMQEGVNAGVWTVGVIVGSSEMGLSLDEYTSLPERDKQDLISKTADIFLKNGADFTIKTMEELPELIDHINLLISDGKRPRSN
;
A
#
# COMPACT_ATOMS: atom_id res chain seq x y z
N MET A 1 -27.33 -10.09 -8.41
CA MET A 1 -27.39 -9.91 -6.95
C MET A 1 -26.53 -8.72 -6.58
N ASN A 2 -26.96 -7.89 -5.63
CA ASN A 2 -26.15 -6.78 -5.12
C ASN A 2 -25.15 -7.33 -4.09
N LYS A 3 -23.91 -7.57 -4.50
CA LYS A 3 -22.82 -8.05 -3.64
C LYS A 3 -21.48 -7.54 -4.17
N VAL A 4 -20.41 -7.71 -3.40
CA VAL A 4 -19.03 -7.46 -3.83
C VAL A 4 -18.72 -8.31 -5.07
N GLU A 5 -18.08 -7.71 -6.04
CA GLU A 5 -17.68 -8.32 -7.31
C GLU A 5 -16.15 -8.43 -7.45
N GLY A 6 -15.41 -7.52 -6.82
CA GLY A 6 -13.95 -7.50 -6.90
C GLY A 6 -13.27 -6.88 -5.69
N ILE A 7 -12.02 -7.25 -5.53
CA ILE A 7 -11.12 -6.77 -4.49
C ILE A 7 -9.88 -6.21 -5.17
N ILE A 8 -9.45 -5.04 -4.75
CA ILE A 8 -8.24 -4.38 -5.24
C ILE A 8 -7.23 -4.32 -4.08
N LEU A 9 -6.18 -5.12 -4.19
CA LEU A 9 -5.13 -5.22 -3.18
C LEU A 9 -3.98 -4.25 -3.49
N ASP A 10 -3.35 -3.70 -2.46
CA ASP A 10 -2.00 -3.18 -2.58
C ASP A 10 -0.97 -4.34 -2.60
N TRP A 11 0.30 -4.02 -2.83
CA TRP A 11 1.38 -4.99 -2.91
C TRP A 11 2.23 -5.03 -1.64
N ALA A 12 3.20 -4.13 -1.49
CA ALA A 12 4.18 -4.17 -0.41
C ALA A 12 3.56 -3.74 0.94
N GLY A 13 3.59 -4.61 1.93
CA GLY A 13 2.93 -4.41 3.23
C GLY A 13 1.48 -4.92 3.28
N THR A 14 0.90 -5.30 2.11
CA THR A 14 -0.45 -5.86 2.00
C THR A 14 -0.41 -7.30 1.49
N ALA A 15 0.16 -7.52 0.31
CA ALA A 15 0.21 -8.83 -0.32
C ALA A 15 1.60 -9.50 -0.21
N VAL A 16 2.66 -8.71 -0.28
CA VAL A 16 4.07 -9.12 -0.18
C VAL A 16 4.84 -8.16 0.71
N ASP A 17 6.10 -8.48 1.05
CA ASP A 17 7.01 -7.60 1.81
C ASP A 17 6.42 -7.19 3.17
N PHE A 18 6.36 -8.13 4.10
CA PHE A 18 5.87 -7.88 5.47
C PHE A 18 6.60 -6.69 6.11
N GLY A 19 5.85 -5.63 6.45
CA GLY A 19 6.37 -4.38 7.01
C GLY A 19 6.87 -3.38 5.96
N CYS A 20 6.79 -3.69 4.65
CA CYS A 20 7.17 -2.81 3.54
C CYS A 20 8.61 -2.27 3.67
N PHE A 21 9.58 -3.17 3.85
CA PHE A 21 10.98 -2.78 4.09
C PHE A 21 11.78 -2.48 2.83
N ALA A 22 11.42 -3.07 1.67
CA ALA A 22 12.17 -2.84 0.43
C ALA A 22 12.39 -1.35 0.13
N PRO A 23 11.36 -0.51 0.05
CA PRO A 23 11.55 0.90 -0.28
C PRO A 23 12.06 1.73 0.91
N VAL A 24 11.69 1.39 2.16
CA VAL A 24 12.06 2.18 3.35
C VAL A 24 13.56 2.27 3.51
N ASN A 25 14.27 1.15 3.44
CA ASN A 25 15.71 1.11 3.59
C ASN A 25 16.41 1.96 2.52
N VAL A 26 15.93 1.86 1.27
CA VAL A 26 16.50 2.62 0.15
C VAL A 26 16.27 4.12 0.32
N PHE A 27 15.09 4.55 0.80
CA PHE A 27 14.85 5.97 1.09
C PHE A 27 15.82 6.50 2.14
N VAL A 28 16.01 5.78 3.25
CA VAL A 28 16.96 6.18 4.28
C VAL A 28 18.37 6.29 3.71
N ASP A 29 18.80 5.33 2.90
CA ASP A 29 20.15 5.30 2.34
C ASP A 29 20.40 6.45 1.34
N ILE A 30 19.49 6.75 0.42
CA ILE A 30 19.68 7.85 -0.54
C ILE A 30 19.71 9.22 0.13
N PHE A 31 18.86 9.44 1.15
CA PHE A 31 18.92 10.69 1.92
C PHE A 31 20.22 10.80 2.72
N LYS A 32 20.68 9.71 3.31
CA LYS A 32 21.98 9.66 4.01
C LYS A 32 23.15 9.94 3.06
N ASN A 33 23.12 9.39 1.83
CA ASN A 33 24.13 9.66 0.81
C ASN A 33 24.13 11.14 0.40
N ALA A 34 22.96 11.79 0.42
CA ALA A 34 22.82 13.23 0.22
C ALA A 34 23.22 14.08 1.45
N GLY A 35 23.71 13.45 2.53
CA GLY A 35 24.14 14.14 3.76
C GLY A 35 23.01 14.49 4.72
N LEU A 36 21.82 13.90 4.54
CA LEU A 36 20.64 14.13 5.39
C LEU A 36 20.33 12.91 6.25
N ASP A 37 20.32 13.09 7.54
CA ASP A 37 19.93 12.03 8.49
C ASP A 37 18.40 12.02 8.68
N VAL A 38 17.71 11.15 7.94
CA VAL A 38 16.26 10.96 8.01
C VAL A 38 15.93 9.74 8.86
N THR A 39 14.79 9.78 9.56
CA THR A 39 14.35 8.65 10.37
C THR A 39 13.51 7.66 9.54
N THR A 40 13.40 6.43 10.04
CA THR A 40 12.53 5.41 9.42
C THR A 40 11.07 5.85 9.39
N GLU A 41 10.59 6.55 10.44
CA GLU A 41 9.24 7.09 10.53
C GLU A 41 8.99 8.15 9.45
N GLU A 42 9.98 9.02 9.21
CA GLU A 42 9.89 10.02 8.13
C GLU A 42 9.88 9.34 6.76
N ALA A 43 10.70 8.30 6.56
CA ALA A 43 10.71 7.52 5.32
C ALA A 43 9.39 6.74 5.11
N ARG A 44 8.68 6.37 6.19
CA ARG A 44 7.39 5.66 6.10
C ARG A 44 6.21 6.59 5.88
N ALA A 45 6.25 7.83 6.32
CA ALA A 45 5.09 8.72 6.31
C ALA A 45 4.42 8.90 4.93
N PRO A 46 5.15 9.04 3.79
CA PRO A 46 4.54 9.10 2.45
C PRO A 46 4.40 7.72 1.78
N MET A 47 4.48 6.61 2.50
CA MET A 47 4.43 5.28 1.88
C MET A 47 3.13 5.08 1.08
N GLY A 48 3.21 4.25 0.04
CA GLY A 48 2.09 4.02 -0.88
C GLY A 48 2.01 4.99 -2.06
N MET A 49 2.69 6.14 -2.01
CA MET A 49 2.78 7.09 -3.13
C MET A 49 3.69 6.59 -4.26
N LEU A 50 3.57 7.18 -5.46
CA LEU A 50 4.56 7.05 -6.53
C LEU A 50 5.93 7.49 -6.00
N LYS A 51 7.01 6.76 -6.31
CA LYS A 51 8.29 6.90 -5.60
C LYS A 51 8.96 8.28 -5.75
N ILE A 52 8.81 8.93 -6.89
CA ILE A 52 9.30 10.30 -7.07
C ILE A 52 8.48 11.30 -6.24
N ASP A 53 7.16 11.10 -6.13
CA ASP A 53 6.29 11.94 -5.29
C ASP A 53 6.57 11.71 -3.80
N HIS A 54 6.92 10.48 -3.43
CA HIS A 54 7.35 10.13 -2.08
C HIS A 54 8.62 10.92 -1.68
N ILE A 55 9.66 10.96 -2.55
CA ILE A 55 10.88 11.76 -2.32
C ILE A 55 10.52 13.24 -2.16
N ARG A 56 9.67 13.76 -3.05
CA ARG A 56 9.22 15.16 -2.99
C ARG A 56 8.50 15.44 -1.66
N ALA A 57 7.60 14.55 -1.23
CA ALA A 57 6.90 14.66 0.04
C ALA A 57 7.86 14.64 1.24
N MET A 58 8.87 13.78 1.25
CA MET A 58 9.90 13.76 2.29
C MET A 58 10.65 15.09 2.36
N LEU A 59 11.09 15.64 1.22
CA LEU A 59 11.81 16.92 1.16
C LEU A 59 10.96 18.11 1.64
N THR A 60 9.63 18.03 1.55
CA THR A 60 8.72 19.06 2.06
C THR A 60 8.48 18.99 3.57
N MET A 61 8.89 17.92 4.25
CA MET A 61 8.77 17.82 5.70
C MET A 61 9.64 18.90 6.39
N PRO A 62 9.11 19.63 7.38
CA PRO A 62 9.82 20.79 7.95
C PRO A 62 11.25 20.47 8.41
N ARG A 63 11.47 19.33 9.07
CA ARG A 63 12.80 18.93 9.56
C ARG A 63 13.74 18.61 8.39
N ILE A 64 13.27 17.84 7.41
CA ILE A 64 14.09 17.43 6.24
C ILE A 64 14.40 18.66 5.38
N SER A 65 13.41 19.53 5.15
CA SER A 65 13.62 20.79 4.43
C SER A 65 14.68 21.67 5.09
N SER A 66 14.65 21.78 6.42
CA SER A 66 15.66 22.53 7.16
C SER A 66 17.05 21.90 7.07
N LEU A 67 17.16 20.57 7.15
CA LEU A 67 18.42 19.84 6.96
C LEU A 67 18.97 20.05 5.55
N TRP A 68 18.08 20.05 4.53
CA TRP A 68 18.45 20.33 3.16
C TRP A 68 19.05 21.72 2.99
N GLU A 69 18.39 22.76 3.53
CA GLU A 69 18.88 24.13 3.47
C GLU A 69 20.20 24.30 4.22
N GLU A 70 20.38 23.64 5.35
CA GLU A 70 21.64 23.64 6.11
C GLU A 70 22.78 22.99 5.29
N GLN A 71 22.51 21.85 4.65
CA GLN A 71 23.50 21.08 3.89
C GLN A 71 23.88 21.77 2.58
N TYR A 72 22.91 22.34 1.86
CA TYR A 72 23.11 22.85 0.49
C TYR A 72 23.07 24.38 0.36
N GLY A 73 22.72 25.10 1.44
CA GLY A 73 22.65 26.57 1.47
C GLY A 73 21.48 27.17 0.66
N ARG A 74 20.52 26.34 0.25
CA ARG A 74 19.34 26.73 -0.56
C ARG A 74 18.18 25.76 -0.36
N PRO A 75 16.92 26.16 -0.63
CA PRO A 75 15.80 25.22 -0.72
C PRO A 75 16.05 24.16 -1.82
N PHE A 76 15.40 22.98 -1.67
CA PHE A 76 15.40 21.97 -2.73
C PHE A 76 14.56 22.44 -3.94
N ASN A 77 14.82 21.84 -5.10
CA ASN A 77 14.04 22.03 -6.33
C ASN A 77 13.77 20.68 -7.02
N GLU A 78 13.09 20.68 -8.16
CA GLU A 78 12.77 19.45 -8.90
C GLU A 78 14.00 18.69 -9.39
N GLU A 79 15.09 19.37 -9.75
CA GLU A 79 16.34 18.68 -10.15
C GLU A 79 16.93 17.85 -9.00
N ASP A 80 16.74 18.30 -7.76
CA ASP A 80 17.18 17.58 -6.57
C ASP A 80 16.31 16.33 -6.34
N VAL A 81 14.99 16.45 -6.56
CA VAL A 81 14.05 15.31 -6.50
C VAL A 81 14.41 14.26 -7.55
N GLU A 82 14.65 14.69 -8.80
CA GLU A 82 15.04 13.81 -9.91
C GLU A 82 16.37 13.11 -9.63
N LYS A 83 17.32 13.82 -9.04
CA LYS A 83 18.62 13.25 -8.63
C LYS A 83 18.48 12.14 -7.59
N LEU A 84 17.73 12.40 -6.52
CA LEU A 84 17.48 11.40 -5.50
C LEU A 84 16.72 10.19 -6.07
N TYR A 85 15.76 10.42 -6.97
CA TYR A 85 15.03 9.34 -7.64
C TYR A 85 15.94 8.51 -8.56
N ALA A 86 16.87 9.13 -9.28
CA ALA A 86 17.84 8.43 -10.12
C ALA A 86 18.81 7.53 -9.32
N GLU A 87 19.02 7.82 -8.04
CA GLU A 87 19.74 6.94 -7.11
C GLU A 87 18.83 5.87 -6.51
N PHE A 88 17.59 6.23 -6.22
CA PHE A 88 16.61 5.35 -5.58
C PHE A 88 16.25 4.13 -6.45
N GLU A 89 15.89 4.35 -7.70
CA GLU A 89 15.36 3.28 -8.55
C GLU A 89 16.36 2.13 -8.76
N PRO A 90 17.64 2.37 -9.14
CA PRO A 90 18.63 1.29 -9.25
C PRO A 90 18.90 0.59 -7.91
N ALA A 91 18.96 1.34 -6.80
CA ALA A 91 19.20 0.76 -5.48
C ALA A 91 18.05 -0.14 -5.04
N LEU A 92 16.79 0.26 -5.27
CA LEU A 92 15.64 -0.58 -5.00
C LEU A 92 15.65 -1.85 -5.87
N MET A 93 15.92 -1.71 -7.16
CA MET A 93 15.95 -2.85 -8.09
C MET A 93 16.97 -3.92 -7.71
N MET A 94 18.06 -3.57 -7.04
CA MET A 94 19.07 -4.52 -6.58
C MET A 94 18.57 -5.45 -5.47
N SER A 95 17.67 -4.98 -4.61
CA SER A 95 17.17 -5.73 -3.45
C SER A 95 15.71 -6.19 -3.60
N LEU A 96 14.97 -5.67 -4.56
CA LEU A 96 13.53 -5.83 -4.66
C LEU A 96 13.08 -7.30 -4.75
N ALA A 97 13.88 -8.16 -5.38
CA ALA A 97 13.59 -9.58 -5.49
C ALA A 97 13.54 -10.31 -4.14
N ASP A 98 14.25 -9.82 -3.13
CA ASP A 98 14.31 -10.40 -1.79
C ASP A 98 13.05 -10.09 -0.96
N TYR A 99 12.25 -9.11 -1.40
CA TYR A 99 11.04 -8.62 -0.72
C TYR A 99 9.76 -8.98 -1.47
N THR A 100 9.71 -10.15 -2.07
CA THR A 100 8.57 -10.61 -2.88
C THR A 100 7.84 -11.81 -2.28
N ASP A 101 8.15 -12.16 -1.03
CA ASP A 101 7.43 -13.22 -0.32
C ASP A 101 6.01 -12.77 0.00
N PRO A 102 4.98 -13.58 -0.35
CA PRO A 102 3.64 -13.32 0.10
C PRO A 102 3.57 -13.27 1.63
N ILE A 103 2.84 -12.29 2.13
CA ILE A 103 2.55 -12.19 3.57
C ILE A 103 1.73 -13.40 4.00
N PRO A 104 1.97 -13.97 5.20
CA PRO A 104 1.24 -15.14 5.68
C PRO A 104 -0.29 -14.99 5.53
N GLY A 105 -0.97 -16.02 5.02
CA GLY A 105 -2.41 -16.05 4.81
C GLY A 105 -2.91 -15.39 3.51
N VAL A 106 -2.08 -14.64 2.79
CA VAL A 106 -2.50 -13.93 1.56
C VAL A 106 -2.87 -14.88 0.44
N THR A 107 -2.03 -15.88 0.16
CA THR A 107 -2.22 -16.81 -0.96
C THR A 107 -3.52 -17.60 -0.79
N GLU A 108 -3.73 -18.15 0.39
CA GLU A 108 -4.90 -18.95 0.76
C GLU A 108 -6.17 -18.10 0.71
N THR A 109 -6.09 -16.86 1.22
CA THR A 109 -7.22 -15.91 1.21
C THR A 109 -7.61 -15.54 -0.22
N VAL A 110 -6.64 -15.20 -1.07
CA VAL A 110 -6.90 -14.85 -2.47
C VAL A 110 -7.52 -16.02 -3.22
N GLU A 111 -7.04 -17.25 -3.01
CA GLU A 111 -7.63 -18.44 -3.60
C GLU A 111 -9.08 -18.67 -3.11
N ALA A 112 -9.32 -18.53 -1.82
CA ALA A 112 -10.67 -18.66 -1.25
C ALA A 112 -11.64 -17.63 -1.82
N LEU A 113 -11.20 -16.39 -2.03
CA LEU A 113 -12.00 -15.32 -2.62
C LEU A 113 -12.28 -15.57 -4.12
N ARG A 114 -11.30 -16.07 -4.88
CA ARG A 114 -11.51 -16.49 -6.28
C ARG A 114 -12.51 -17.63 -6.39
N ASN A 115 -12.46 -18.60 -5.50
CA ASN A 115 -13.40 -19.73 -5.45
C ASN A 115 -14.84 -19.26 -5.14
N ARG A 116 -15.03 -18.08 -4.52
CA ARG A 116 -16.32 -17.40 -4.37
C ARG A 116 -16.74 -16.59 -5.61
N GLY A 117 -15.92 -16.58 -6.68
CA GLY A 117 -16.17 -15.87 -7.94
C GLY A 117 -15.80 -14.40 -7.92
N LEU A 118 -15.03 -13.93 -6.92
CA LEU A 118 -14.54 -12.56 -6.87
C LEU A 118 -13.34 -12.35 -7.80
N LYS A 119 -13.24 -11.16 -8.40
CA LYS A 119 -12.09 -10.75 -9.18
C LYS A 119 -11.06 -10.08 -8.27
N ILE A 120 -9.80 -10.36 -8.52
CA ILE A 120 -8.68 -9.81 -7.74
C ILE A 120 -7.88 -8.88 -8.64
N GLY A 121 -7.97 -7.59 -8.37
CA GLY A 121 -7.13 -6.57 -8.97
C GLY A 121 -6.05 -6.10 -8.01
N SER A 122 -5.15 -5.25 -8.50
CA SER A 122 -4.22 -4.55 -7.60
C SER A 122 -3.78 -3.19 -8.12
N THR A 123 -3.38 -2.31 -7.19
CA THR A 123 -2.73 -1.03 -7.42
C THR A 123 -1.44 -0.96 -6.61
N THR A 124 -0.49 -0.13 -7.01
CA THR A 124 0.81 -0.01 -6.35
C THR A 124 1.40 1.39 -6.53
N GLY A 125 2.33 1.77 -5.67
CA GLY A 125 3.21 2.92 -5.87
C GLY A 125 4.51 2.58 -6.63
N TYR A 126 4.68 1.33 -7.08
CA TYR A 126 5.79 0.90 -7.91
C TYR A 126 5.55 1.20 -9.40
N THR A 127 6.63 1.40 -10.16
CA THR A 127 6.60 1.54 -11.62
C THR A 127 6.45 0.18 -12.31
N ASP A 128 6.17 0.18 -13.61
CA ASP A 128 6.10 -1.05 -14.42
C ASP A 128 7.38 -1.87 -14.31
N THR A 129 8.56 -1.21 -14.39
CA THR A 129 9.88 -1.86 -14.27
C THR A 129 10.04 -2.58 -12.93
N MET A 130 9.65 -1.94 -11.83
CA MET A 130 9.69 -2.57 -10.50
C MET A 130 8.73 -3.76 -10.42
N MET A 131 7.53 -3.62 -11.01
CA MET A 131 6.50 -4.64 -10.98
C MET A 131 6.84 -5.88 -11.83
N GLU A 132 7.67 -5.75 -12.87
CA GLU A 132 8.19 -6.93 -13.58
C GLU A 132 8.93 -7.89 -12.63
N VAL A 133 9.73 -7.37 -11.71
CA VAL A 133 10.43 -8.17 -10.70
C VAL A 133 9.47 -8.74 -9.66
N VAL A 134 8.61 -7.88 -9.10
CA VAL A 134 7.71 -8.26 -8.00
C VAL A 134 6.71 -9.31 -8.46
N THR A 135 6.02 -9.08 -9.58
CA THR A 135 4.99 -10.01 -10.07
C THR A 135 5.56 -11.36 -10.47
N ALA A 136 6.73 -11.36 -11.15
CA ALA A 136 7.36 -12.61 -11.58
C ALA A 136 7.79 -13.49 -10.40
N ASN A 137 8.28 -12.90 -9.32
CA ASN A 137 8.71 -13.64 -8.14
C ASN A 137 7.54 -14.02 -7.22
N ALA A 138 6.59 -13.13 -6.99
CA ALA A 138 5.39 -13.44 -6.20
C ALA A 138 4.56 -14.57 -6.83
N LEU A 139 4.46 -14.59 -8.18
CA LEU A 139 3.75 -15.65 -8.90
C LEU A 139 4.39 -17.02 -8.68
N LYS A 140 5.73 -17.12 -8.69
CA LYS A 140 6.44 -18.38 -8.36
C LYS A 140 6.16 -18.88 -6.95
N LYS A 141 5.78 -17.97 -6.04
CA LYS A 141 5.46 -18.23 -4.63
C LYS A 141 3.95 -18.36 -4.39
N GLY A 142 3.13 -18.38 -5.46
CA GLY A 142 1.70 -18.65 -5.43
C GLY A 142 0.79 -17.43 -5.38
N TYR A 143 1.33 -16.20 -5.40
CA TYR A 143 0.52 -14.99 -5.41
C TYR A 143 0.57 -14.26 -6.77
N GLY A 144 -0.60 -13.88 -7.26
CA GLY A 144 -0.75 -12.99 -8.42
C GLY A 144 -2.20 -12.53 -8.55
N PRO A 145 -2.48 -11.25 -8.78
CA PRO A 145 -3.84 -10.76 -9.10
C PRO A 145 -4.26 -11.14 -10.51
N ASP A 146 -5.56 -10.99 -10.82
CA ASP A 146 -6.08 -11.16 -12.18
C ASP A 146 -5.68 -9.99 -13.09
N PHE A 147 -5.44 -8.83 -12.48
CA PHE A 147 -4.93 -7.64 -13.16
C PHE A 147 -4.23 -6.71 -12.14
N HIS A 148 -3.20 -6.01 -12.58
CA HIS A 148 -2.54 -4.97 -11.77
C HIS A 148 -2.40 -3.67 -12.58
N VAL A 149 -2.38 -2.54 -11.89
CA VAL A 149 -2.19 -1.21 -12.46
C VAL A 149 -1.13 -0.46 -11.66
N THR A 150 -0.18 0.10 -12.39
CA THR A 150 0.86 0.98 -11.87
C THR A 150 0.54 2.43 -12.20
N PRO A 151 1.23 3.42 -11.58
CA PRO A 151 1.10 4.82 -11.97
C PRO A 151 1.48 5.11 -13.44
N ASP A 152 2.32 4.28 -14.07
CA ASP A 152 2.73 4.45 -15.47
C ASP A 152 1.50 4.36 -16.40
N ALA A 153 0.56 3.47 -16.10
CA ALA A 153 -0.68 3.34 -16.85
C ALA A 153 -1.65 4.52 -16.66
N THR A 154 -1.41 5.39 -15.67
CA THR A 154 -2.23 6.57 -15.36
C THR A 154 -1.47 7.88 -15.56
N HIS A 155 -0.53 7.92 -16.51
CA HIS A 155 0.29 9.08 -16.83
C HIS A 155 1.08 9.61 -15.61
N SER A 156 1.61 8.72 -14.80
CA SER A 156 2.32 9.02 -13.54
C SER A 156 1.45 9.73 -12.49
N ILE A 157 0.13 9.59 -12.59
CA ILE A 157 -0.81 10.09 -11.58
C ILE A 157 -1.16 8.92 -10.64
N GLY A 158 -0.39 8.77 -9.57
CA GLY A 158 -0.56 7.73 -8.56
C GLY A 158 -1.56 8.09 -7.46
N ARG A 159 -1.49 7.39 -6.34
CA ARG A 159 -2.27 7.68 -5.13
C ARG A 159 -1.99 9.10 -4.62
N PRO A 160 -2.97 9.79 -4.08
CA PRO A 160 -4.31 9.32 -3.68
C PRO A 160 -5.38 9.39 -4.77
N TYR A 161 -5.02 9.62 -6.02
CA TYR A 161 -5.98 9.66 -7.13
C TYR A 161 -6.55 8.26 -7.40
N PRO A 162 -7.84 8.13 -7.78
CA PRO A 162 -8.54 6.85 -7.90
C PRO A 162 -8.33 6.12 -9.23
N TYR A 163 -7.48 6.64 -10.11
CA TYR A 163 -7.43 6.23 -11.52
C TYR A 163 -6.98 4.78 -11.70
N MET A 164 -6.04 4.30 -10.88
CA MET A 164 -5.61 2.91 -10.93
C MET A 164 -6.73 1.95 -10.51
N ILE A 165 -7.57 2.32 -9.53
CA ILE A 165 -8.76 1.54 -9.17
C ILE A 165 -9.75 1.52 -10.33
N TYR A 166 -10.01 2.64 -10.98
CA TYR A 166 -10.95 2.71 -12.11
C TYR A 166 -10.48 1.88 -13.30
N GLN A 167 -9.19 1.86 -13.61
CA GLN A 167 -8.65 0.98 -14.66
C GLN A 167 -8.80 -0.52 -14.31
N ASN A 168 -8.59 -0.89 -13.05
CA ASN A 168 -8.88 -2.24 -12.57
C ASN A 168 -10.37 -2.57 -12.76
N MET A 169 -11.26 -1.65 -12.37
CA MET A 169 -12.71 -1.86 -12.52
C MET A 169 -13.13 -2.07 -13.96
N GLU A 170 -12.60 -1.27 -14.89
CA GLU A 170 -12.87 -1.39 -16.31
C GLU A 170 -12.38 -2.75 -16.84
N LYS A 171 -11.12 -3.08 -16.58
CA LYS A 171 -10.49 -4.31 -17.09
C LYS A 171 -11.15 -5.58 -16.54
N LEU A 172 -11.49 -5.58 -15.27
CA LEU A 172 -12.12 -6.71 -14.57
C LEU A 172 -13.65 -6.72 -14.74
N LYS A 173 -14.22 -5.69 -15.40
CA LYS A 173 -15.66 -5.53 -15.67
C LYS A 173 -16.48 -5.48 -14.35
N LEU A 174 -15.99 -4.72 -13.36
CA LEU A 174 -16.69 -4.50 -12.10
C LEU A 174 -17.76 -3.43 -12.30
N ALA A 175 -19.01 -3.74 -11.94
CA ALA A 175 -20.16 -2.98 -12.38
C ALA A 175 -20.33 -1.61 -11.68
N ALA A 176 -19.83 -1.46 -10.45
CA ALA A 176 -19.97 -0.23 -9.67
C ALA A 176 -18.93 -0.17 -8.54
N SER A 177 -18.52 1.05 -8.18
CA SER A 177 -17.53 1.27 -7.10
C SER A 177 -17.96 0.67 -5.76
N TRP A 178 -19.23 0.79 -5.39
CA TRP A 178 -19.77 0.23 -4.15
C TRP A 178 -19.83 -1.32 -4.10
N LYS A 179 -19.46 -1.99 -5.19
CA LYS A 179 -19.27 -3.46 -5.27
C LYS A 179 -17.79 -3.86 -5.24
N VAL A 180 -16.90 -2.92 -4.99
CA VAL A 180 -15.46 -3.11 -4.96
C VAL A 180 -14.93 -2.82 -3.57
N VAL A 181 -13.96 -3.61 -3.14
CA VAL A 181 -13.24 -3.42 -1.88
C VAL A 181 -11.77 -3.13 -2.20
N LYS A 182 -11.27 -2.00 -1.73
CA LYS A 182 -9.83 -1.70 -1.69
C LYS A 182 -9.27 -2.19 -0.37
N VAL A 183 -8.18 -2.94 -0.41
CA VAL A 183 -7.39 -3.33 0.77
C VAL A 183 -5.99 -2.79 0.63
N GLY A 184 -5.48 -2.17 1.66
CA GLY A 184 -4.13 -1.62 1.69
C GLY A 184 -3.63 -1.43 3.11
N ASP A 185 -2.39 -0.99 3.24
CA ASP A 185 -1.64 -0.94 4.48
C ASP A 185 -1.07 0.46 4.79
N THR A 186 -1.44 1.45 3.99
CA THR A 186 -0.97 2.84 4.11
C THR A 186 -2.12 3.85 4.12
N ILE A 187 -1.84 5.06 4.62
CA ILE A 187 -2.77 6.20 4.53
C ILE A 187 -3.10 6.50 3.05
N SER A 188 -2.14 6.38 2.14
CA SER A 188 -2.34 6.60 0.71
C SER A 188 -3.35 5.62 0.11
N ASP A 189 -3.38 4.35 0.57
CA ASP A 189 -4.39 3.37 0.17
C ASP A 189 -5.78 3.75 0.63
N MET A 190 -5.89 4.20 1.88
CA MET A 190 -7.17 4.65 2.43
C MET A 190 -7.73 5.81 1.60
N GLN A 191 -6.90 6.80 1.30
CA GLN A 191 -7.30 7.96 0.49
C GLN A 191 -7.64 7.56 -0.95
N GLU A 192 -6.91 6.64 -1.58
CA GLU A 192 -7.22 6.10 -2.91
C GLU A 192 -8.61 5.44 -2.93
N GLY A 193 -8.90 4.59 -1.94
CA GLY A 193 -10.19 3.92 -1.81
C GLY A 193 -11.35 4.89 -1.55
N VAL A 194 -11.14 5.88 -0.67
CA VAL A 194 -12.11 6.97 -0.41
C VAL A 194 -12.43 7.74 -1.70
N ASN A 195 -11.39 8.17 -2.42
CA ASN A 195 -11.54 8.94 -3.65
C ASN A 195 -12.19 8.12 -4.78
N ALA A 196 -11.97 6.81 -4.81
CA ALA A 196 -12.63 5.91 -5.76
C ALA A 196 -14.10 5.61 -5.41
N GLY A 197 -14.55 5.87 -4.20
CA GLY A 197 -15.90 5.55 -3.74
C GLY A 197 -16.13 4.05 -3.53
N VAL A 198 -15.07 3.29 -3.25
CA VAL A 198 -15.11 1.85 -2.93
C VAL A 198 -15.11 1.62 -1.43
N TRP A 199 -15.46 0.41 -0.97
CA TRP A 199 -15.22 0.00 0.41
C TRP A 199 -13.72 -0.04 0.67
N THR A 200 -13.28 0.56 1.76
CA THR A 200 -11.86 0.75 2.05
C THR A 200 -11.50 0.03 3.33
N VAL A 201 -10.51 -0.84 3.24
CA VAL A 201 -10.09 -1.73 4.35
C VAL A 201 -8.61 -1.57 4.60
N GLY A 202 -8.24 -1.26 5.84
CA GLY A 202 -6.85 -1.26 6.29
C GLY A 202 -6.45 -2.64 6.83
N VAL A 203 -5.38 -3.25 6.31
CA VAL A 203 -4.76 -4.45 6.89
C VAL A 203 -3.63 -4.04 7.83
N ILE A 204 -3.63 -4.57 9.06
CA ILE A 204 -2.81 -4.06 10.16
C ILE A 204 -1.48 -4.79 10.29
N VAL A 205 -1.51 -6.11 10.47
CA VAL A 205 -0.31 -6.92 10.70
C VAL A 205 0.42 -7.11 9.38
N GLY A 206 1.69 -6.73 9.37
CA GLY A 206 2.51 -6.70 8.15
C GLY A 206 2.47 -5.37 7.41
N SER A 207 1.72 -4.38 7.91
CA SER A 207 1.60 -3.07 7.27
C SER A 207 2.87 -2.23 7.41
N SER A 208 3.06 -1.33 6.44
CA SER A 208 4.03 -0.24 6.54
C SER A 208 3.74 0.68 7.72
N GLU A 209 2.46 0.90 8.01
CA GLU A 209 2.02 1.77 9.12
C GLU A 209 2.41 1.18 10.49
N MET A 210 2.33 -0.16 10.68
CA MET A 210 2.84 -0.83 11.87
C MET A 210 4.38 -0.84 11.91
N GLY A 211 5.02 -1.02 10.75
CA GLY A 211 6.45 -0.85 10.54
C GLY A 211 7.37 -1.90 11.17
N LEU A 212 6.86 -3.09 11.48
CA LEU A 212 7.61 -4.20 12.06
C LEU A 212 7.88 -5.29 11.04
N SER A 213 9.02 -5.95 11.16
CA SER A 213 9.28 -7.23 10.50
C SER A 213 8.45 -8.35 11.15
N LEU A 214 8.33 -9.48 10.46
CA LEU A 214 7.61 -10.65 10.99
C LEU A 214 8.25 -11.17 12.28
N ASP A 215 9.58 -11.18 12.36
CA ASP A 215 10.32 -11.64 13.54
C ASP A 215 10.10 -10.67 14.72
N GLU A 216 10.16 -9.38 14.49
CA GLU A 216 9.86 -8.38 15.51
C GLU A 216 8.43 -8.52 16.01
N TYR A 217 7.45 -8.57 15.10
CA TYR A 217 6.04 -8.73 15.48
C TYR A 217 5.79 -10.02 16.26
N THR A 218 6.33 -11.16 15.83
CA THR A 218 6.11 -12.43 16.50
C THR A 218 6.74 -12.48 17.90
N SER A 219 7.85 -11.77 18.09
CA SER A 219 8.60 -11.71 19.35
C SER A 219 7.99 -10.75 20.39
N LEU A 220 7.06 -9.88 19.99
CA LEU A 220 6.43 -8.93 20.92
C LEU A 220 5.55 -9.63 21.96
N PRO A 221 5.50 -9.10 23.19
CA PRO A 221 4.48 -9.46 24.17
C PRO A 221 3.06 -9.21 23.64
N GLU A 222 2.11 -10.05 24.00
CA GLU A 222 0.73 -9.96 23.49
C GLU A 222 0.07 -8.61 23.76
N ARG A 223 0.36 -8.01 24.93
CA ARG A 223 -0.13 -6.66 25.26
C ARG A 223 0.35 -5.62 24.25
N ASP A 224 1.65 -5.64 23.93
CA ASP A 224 2.26 -4.66 23.02
C ASP A 224 1.73 -4.85 21.60
N LYS A 225 1.47 -6.10 21.17
CA LYS A 225 0.77 -6.41 19.91
C LYS A 225 -0.61 -5.76 19.87
N GLN A 226 -1.41 -5.91 20.93
CA GLN A 226 -2.76 -5.34 20.97
C GLN A 226 -2.76 -3.82 20.94
N ASP A 227 -1.82 -3.18 21.67
CA ASP A 227 -1.67 -1.73 21.66
C ASP A 227 -1.29 -1.20 20.26
N LEU A 228 -0.36 -1.87 19.57
CA LEU A 228 0.02 -1.52 18.19
C LEU A 228 -1.11 -1.76 17.19
N ILE A 229 -1.82 -2.88 17.30
CA ILE A 229 -2.99 -3.18 16.47
C ILE A 229 -4.04 -2.07 16.62
N SER A 230 -4.36 -1.70 17.86
CA SER A 230 -5.34 -0.65 18.13
C SER A 230 -4.90 0.70 17.57
N LYS A 231 -3.64 1.08 17.77
CA LYS A 231 -3.08 2.33 17.24
C LYS A 231 -3.13 2.38 15.71
N THR A 232 -2.70 1.30 15.05
CA THR A 232 -2.69 1.24 13.57
C THR A 232 -4.12 1.25 13.00
N ALA A 233 -5.05 0.52 13.64
CA ALA A 233 -6.47 0.55 13.27
C ALA A 233 -7.04 1.98 13.34
N ASP A 234 -6.75 2.70 14.43
CA ASP A 234 -7.19 4.08 14.61
C ASP A 234 -6.66 5.02 13.52
N ILE A 235 -5.42 4.82 13.08
CA ILE A 235 -4.83 5.60 11.99
C ILE A 235 -5.60 5.37 10.70
N PHE A 236 -5.86 4.12 10.32
CA PHE A 236 -6.60 3.81 9.09
C PHE A 236 -8.04 4.34 9.13
N LEU A 237 -8.75 4.14 10.24
CA LEU A 237 -10.13 4.64 10.41
C LEU A 237 -10.19 6.17 10.32
N LYS A 238 -9.26 6.88 10.93
CA LYS A 238 -9.16 8.36 10.85
C LYS A 238 -8.85 8.86 9.44
N ASN A 239 -8.23 8.03 8.60
CA ASN A 239 -7.88 8.36 7.22
C ASN A 239 -8.87 7.77 6.19
N GLY A 240 -10.04 7.31 6.63
CA GLY A 240 -11.17 7.00 5.76
C GLY A 240 -11.38 5.51 5.47
N ALA A 241 -10.71 4.59 6.18
CA ALA A 241 -11.08 3.19 6.12
C ALA A 241 -12.50 3.00 6.64
N ASP A 242 -13.30 2.21 5.92
CA ASP A 242 -14.61 1.76 6.40
C ASP A 242 -14.43 0.66 7.47
N PHE A 243 -13.39 -0.16 7.32
CA PHE A 243 -13.05 -1.26 8.21
C PHE A 243 -11.54 -1.44 8.33
N THR A 244 -11.15 -2.18 9.37
CA THR A 244 -9.79 -2.71 9.51
C THR A 244 -9.85 -4.21 9.76
N ILE A 245 -8.84 -4.94 9.29
CA ILE A 245 -8.61 -6.35 9.56
C ILE A 245 -7.21 -6.53 10.16
N LYS A 246 -7.06 -7.48 11.06
CA LYS A 246 -5.72 -7.76 11.62
C LYS A 246 -4.83 -8.39 10.58
N THR A 247 -5.30 -9.44 9.91
CA THR A 247 -4.60 -10.15 8.86
C THR A 247 -5.53 -10.38 7.66
N MET A 248 -4.97 -10.74 6.52
CA MET A 248 -5.76 -11.05 5.32
C MET A 248 -6.73 -12.22 5.50
N GLU A 249 -6.48 -13.11 6.45
CA GLU A 249 -7.36 -14.25 6.76
C GLU A 249 -8.76 -13.83 7.25
N GLU A 250 -8.90 -12.62 7.80
CA GLU A 250 -10.20 -12.05 8.21
C GLU A 250 -11.01 -11.48 7.03
N LEU A 251 -10.39 -11.27 5.86
CA LEU A 251 -11.05 -10.62 4.73
C LEU A 251 -12.27 -11.37 4.19
N PRO A 252 -12.28 -12.72 4.08
CA PRO A 252 -13.46 -13.44 3.60
C PRO A 252 -14.70 -13.23 4.46
N GLU A 253 -14.58 -13.16 5.79
CA GLU A 253 -15.67 -12.88 6.71
C GLU A 253 -16.12 -11.41 6.60
N LEU A 254 -15.20 -10.49 6.49
CA LEU A 254 -15.51 -9.08 6.25
C LEU A 254 -16.28 -8.88 4.93
N ILE A 255 -15.94 -9.60 3.87
CA ILE A 255 -16.69 -9.55 2.59
C ILE A 255 -18.14 -10.02 2.79
N ASP A 256 -18.38 -11.05 3.60
CA ASP A 256 -19.73 -11.50 3.92
C ASP A 256 -20.50 -10.39 4.68
N HIS A 257 -19.88 -9.72 5.63
CA HIS A 257 -20.45 -8.58 6.32
C HIS A 257 -20.77 -7.40 5.36
N ILE A 258 -19.83 -7.02 4.48
CA ILE A 258 -20.06 -5.99 3.47
C ILE A 258 -21.24 -6.37 2.55
N ASN A 259 -21.39 -7.64 2.18
CA ASN A 259 -22.49 -8.10 1.36
C ASN A 259 -23.85 -7.91 2.08
N LEU A 260 -23.92 -8.11 3.41
CA LEU A 260 -25.12 -7.80 4.21
C LEU A 260 -25.41 -6.30 4.19
N LEU A 261 -24.41 -5.45 4.41
CA LEU A 261 -24.55 -3.98 4.34
C LEU A 261 -25.07 -3.53 2.97
N ILE A 262 -24.52 -4.08 1.87
CA ILE A 262 -24.98 -3.80 0.51
C ILE A 262 -26.43 -4.22 0.31
N SER A 263 -26.84 -5.38 0.85
CA SER A 263 -28.23 -5.86 0.76
C SER A 263 -29.21 -4.95 1.51
N ASP A 264 -28.76 -4.33 2.60
CA ASP A 264 -29.51 -3.34 3.38
C ASP A 264 -29.46 -1.92 2.77
N GLY A 265 -28.92 -1.78 1.56
CA GLY A 265 -28.84 -0.51 0.85
C GLY A 265 -27.71 0.41 1.28
N LYS A 266 -26.83 -0.03 2.16
CA LYS A 266 -25.66 0.75 2.59
C LYS A 266 -24.61 0.88 1.48
N ARG A 267 -23.79 1.91 1.58
CA ARG A 267 -22.69 2.24 0.65
C ARG A 267 -21.42 2.55 1.45
N PRO A 268 -20.24 2.55 0.82
CA PRO A 268 -19.00 3.00 1.48
C PRO A 268 -19.21 4.32 2.21
N ARG A 269 -18.73 4.43 3.44
CA ARG A 269 -18.84 5.62 4.31
C ARG A 269 -20.28 6.12 4.56
N SER A 270 -21.28 5.28 4.36
CA SER A 270 -22.65 5.58 4.79
C SER A 270 -22.82 5.24 6.27
N ASN A 271 -22.53 6.20 7.15
CA ASN A 271 -22.85 6.15 8.57
C ASN A 271 -24.35 6.37 8.82
#